data_aee30ba6c9174aa847b471f27c482934
#
_entry.id   aee30ba6c9174aa847b471f27c482934
#
_cell.length_a   1.000
_cell.length_b   1.000
_cell.length_c   1.000
_cell.angle_alpha   90.00
_cell.angle_beta   90.00
_cell.angle_gamma   90.00
#
_symmetry.space_group_name_H-M   'P 1'
#
loop_
_entity.id
_entity.type
_entity.pdbx_description
1 polymer ?
#
loop_
_entity_poly.entity_id
_entity_poly.type
_entity_poly.pdbx_seq_one_letter_code
_entity_poly.pdbx_strand_id
1 'polypeptide(L)'
;MNRVVVIVLVVVMALLLVCCCVMVGMFVALGLAGMIINEGDVELSGFDLDIFQESVSFPEDRFLPPSDEALAMVETLSNVHIPENNYADLSFRLKGIEDVPTTVPAKDYQIGDREDFWLSDSVSEENFQVTAELKMETEHVFFWVEEGVSVSNAEVETLVYVFEDQIYPTNRAFFGSEWNPGVDEDEHIYLVYARGLGGNVAGYFSAIDSYHPILQE
;
A
#
# COMPACT_ATOMS: atom_id res chain seq x y z
N MET A 1 -61.03 -28.11 21.40
CA MET A 1 -59.73 -28.32 20.75
C MET A 1 -59.47 -29.78 20.73
N ASN A 2 -59.20 -30.39 19.59
CA ASN A 2 -59.13 -31.85 19.41
C ASN A 2 -57.85 -32.36 20.11
N ARG A 3 -57.92 -33.40 20.96
CA ARG A 3 -56.79 -33.94 21.74
C ARG A 3 -55.58 -34.24 20.87
N VAL A 4 -55.79 -34.68 19.62
CA VAL A 4 -54.76 -34.91 18.63
C VAL A 4 -53.98 -33.64 18.25
N VAL A 5 -54.69 -32.50 18.07
CA VAL A 5 -54.08 -31.21 17.73
C VAL A 5 -53.19 -30.70 18.89
N VAL A 6 -53.60 -30.92 20.15
CA VAL A 6 -52.81 -30.55 21.32
C VAL A 6 -51.53 -31.39 21.42
N ILE A 7 -51.61 -32.68 21.18
CA ILE A 7 -50.46 -33.58 21.21
C ILE A 7 -49.45 -33.20 20.09
N VAL A 8 -49.96 -32.95 18.88
CA VAL A 8 -49.07 -32.52 17.77
C VAL A 8 -48.38 -31.21 18.07
N LEU A 9 -49.10 -30.23 18.63
CA LEU A 9 -48.52 -28.94 19.02
C LEU A 9 -47.44 -29.09 20.10
N VAL A 10 -47.64 -29.94 21.10
CA VAL A 10 -46.66 -30.19 22.16
C VAL A 10 -45.41 -30.88 21.60
N VAL A 11 -45.57 -31.84 20.71
CA VAL A 11 -44.43 -32.51 20.08
C VAL A 11 -43.62 -31.57 19.17
N VAL A 12 -44.28 -30.72 18.38
CA VAL A 12 -43.61 -29.72 17.57
C VAL A 12 -42.86 -28.69 18.41
N MET A 13 -43.46 -28.20 19.50
CA MET A 13 -42.78 -27.31 20.42
C MET A 13 -41.58 -27.96 21.11
N ALA A 14 -41.68 -29.21 21.50
CA ALA A 14 -40.54 -29.95 22.07
C ALA A 14 -39.39 -30.12 21.07
N LEU A 15 -39.68 -30.44 19.82
CA LEU A 15 -38.68 -30.54 18.75
C LEU A 15 -37.99 -29.20 18.44
N LEU A 16 -38.76 -28.09 18.45
CA LEU A 16 -38.19 -26.75 18.27
C LEU A 16 -37.26 -26.37 19.43
N LEU A 17 -37.62 -26.69 20.68
CA LEU A 17 -36.76 -26.44 21.85
C LEU A 17 -35.45 -27.23 21.77
N VAL A 18 -35.51 -28.52 21.39
CA VAL A 18 -34.30 -29.34 21.20
C VAL A 18 -33.42 -28.78 20.11
N CYS A 19 -34.01 -28.35 19.00
CA CYS A 19 -33.25 -27.71 17.87
C CYS A 19 -32.56 -26.42 18.33
N CYS A 20 -33.27 -25.55 19.10
CA CYS A 20 -32.66 -24.34 19.68
C CYS A 20 -31.51 -24.67 20.63
N CYS A 21 -31.65 -25.67 21.47
CA CYS A 21 -30.57 -26.06 22.39
C CYS A 21 -29.33 -26.58 21.66
N VAL A 22 -29.51 -27.34 20.57
CA VAL A 22 -28.40 -27.82 19.73
C VAL A 22 -27.70 -26.65 19.03
N MET A 23 -28.46 -25.68 18.50
CA MET A 23 -27.90 -24.50 17.85
C MET A 23 -27.12 -23.63 18.82
N VAL A 24 -27.68 -23.37 20.02
CA VAL A 24 -26.98 -22.59 21.08
C VAL A 24 -25.74 -23.35 21.55
N GLY A 25 -25.80 -24.66 21.72
CA GLY A 25 -24.64 -25.48 22.08
C GLY A 25 -23.54 -25.42 21.04
N MET A 26 -23.91 -25.40 19.74
CA MET A 26 -22.94 -25.30 18.64
C MET A 26 -22.30 -23.90 18.58
N PHE A 27 -23.06 -22.82 18.86
CA PHE A 27 -22.51 -21.46 18.94
C PHE A 27 -21.60 -21.28 20.15
N VAL A 28 -21.91 -21.87 21.29
CA VAL A 28 -21.06 -21.83 22.48
C VAL A 28 -19.77 -22.64 22.25
N ALA A 29 -19.85 -23.79 21.60
CA ALA A 29 -18.67 -24.59 21.26
C ALA A 29 -17.75 -23.88 20.26
N LEU A 30 -18.32 -23.21 19.24
CA LEU A 30 -17.57 -22.40 18.28
C LEU A 30 -17.00 -21.11 18.94
N GLY A 31 -17.74 -20.48 19.83
CA GLY A 31 -17.28 -19.31 20.60
C GLY A 31 -16.15 -19.67 21.57
N LEU A 32 -16.21 -20.83 22.23
CA LEU A 32 -15.12 -21.31 23.09
C LEU A 32 -13.89 -21.74 22.28
N ALA A 33 -14.07 -22.31 21.09
CA ALA A 33 -12.97 -22.60 20.18
C ALA A 33 -12.31 -21.29 19.70
N GLY A 34 -13.09 -20.23 19.47
CA GLY A 34 -12.57 -18.88 19.14
C GLY A 34 -11.88 -18.18 20.31
N MET A 35 -12.20 -18.51 21.57
CA MET A 35 -11.54 -17.94 22.76
C MET A 35 -10.24 -18.65 23.15
N ILE A 36 -9.98 -19.85 22.62
CA ILE A 36 -8.71 -20.55 22.85
C ILE A 36 -7.62 -20.09 21.88
N ILE A 37 -7.97 -19.25 20.88
CA ILE A 37 -7.00 -18.59 20.01
C ILE A 37 -6.71 -17.18 20.58
N ASN A 38 -6.36 -17.10 21.84
CA ASN A 38 -5.82 -15.89 22.41
C ASN A 38 -4.55 -16.21 23.18
N GLU A 39 -3.48 -15.49 22.82
CA GLU A 39 -2.15 -15.54 23.42
C GLU A 39 -1.31 -16.79 23.09
N GLY A 40 -1.13 -17.06 21.84
CA GLY A 40 -0.09 -17.91 21.34
C GLY A 40 0.22 -17.43 19.94
N ASP A 41 1.39 -16.88 19.77
CA ASP A 41 2.11 -16.65 18.53
C ASP A 41 1.28 -16.89 17.26
N VAL A 42 0.95 -15.83 16.55
CA VAL A 42 0.56 -15.95 15.14
C VAL A 42 1.78 -16.56 14.45
N GLU A 43 1.90 -17.89 14.51
CA GLU A 43 2.70 -18.59 13.53
C GLU A 43 2.08 -18.21 12.18
N LEU A 44 2.73 -17.32 11.47
CA LEU A 44 2.63 -17.18 10.02
C LEU A 44 3.10 -18.50 9.43
N SER A 45 2.24 -19.55 9.54
CA SER A 45 2.47 -20.86 8.94
C SER A 45 2.35 -20.71 7.43
N GLY A 46 3.44 -20.37 6.82
CA GLY A 46 3.59 -20.17 5.39
C GLY A 46 4.83 -19.36 5.03
N PHE A 47 5.38 -18.64 5.99
CA PHE A 47 6.69 -18.02 5.82
C PHE A 47 7.72 -18.92 6.50
N ASP A 48 8.35 -19.78 5.69
CA ASP A 48 9.41 -20.66 6.14
C ASP A 48 10.63 -19.80 6.51
N LEU A 49 10.71 -19.41 7.78
CA LEU A 49 11.85 -18.66 8.34
C LEU A 49 13.14 -19.49 8.33
N ASP A 50 13.06 -20.80 8.10
CA ASP A 50 14.21 -21.66 7.95
C ASP A 50 15.04 -21.30 6.70
N ILE A 51 14.44 -20.63 5.70
CA ILE A 51 15.19 -20.10 4.56
C ILE A 51 16.19 -19.01 4.99
N PHE A 52 15.93 -18.32 6.09
CA PHE A 52 16.84 -17.31 6.66
C PHE A 52 17.73 -17.88 7.77
N GLN A 53 17.47 -19.08 8.26
CA GLN A 53 18.28 -19.78 9.24
C GLN A 53 19.28 -20.76 8.61
N GLU A 54 19.21 -21.01 7.32
CA GLU A 54 20.38 -21.51 6.65
C GLU A 54 21.45 -20.45 6.84
N SER A 55 22.27 -20.68 7.85
CA SER A 55 23.42 -19.83 8.14
C SER A 55 24.17 -19.65 6.82
N VAL A 56 23.98 -18.52 6.19
CA VAL A 56 24.87 -18.07 5.12
C VAL A 56 26.20 -17.95 5.84
N SER A 57 26.96 -19.05 5.86
CA SER A 57 28.34 -19.01 6.31
C SER A 57 29.06 -18.16 5.29
N PHE A 58 29.13 -16.86 5.57
CA PHE A 58 30.01 -15.99 4.83
C PHE A 58 31.40 -16.54 5.02
N PRO A 59 32.14 -16.86 3.94
CA PRO A 59 33.51 -17.25 4.07
C PRO A 59 34.24 -16.18 4.92
N GLU A 60 35.00 -16.58 5.91
CA GLU A 60 35.79 -15.65 6.75
C GLU A 60 36.63 -14.67 5.92
N ASP A 61 37.01 -15.06 4.73
CA ASP A 61 37.74 -14.26 3.74
C ASP A 61 37.02 -13.00 3.27
N ARG A 62 35.69 -12.85 3.51
CA ARG A 62 34.95 -11.61 3.17
C ARG A 62 35.26 -10.44 4.12
N PHE A 63 35.89 -10.71 5.25
CA PHE A 63 36.25 -9.69 6.22
C PHE A 63 37.76 -9.40 6.22
N LEU A 64 38.46 -9.74 5.13
CA LEU A 64 39.81 -9.27 4.95
C LEU A 64 39.82 -7.73 4.96
N PRO A 65 40.79 -7.12 5.65
CA PRO A 65 40.91 -5.67 5.61
C PRO A 65 41.03 -5.22 4.16
N PRO A 66 40.37 -4.12 3.78
CA PRO A 66 40.41 -3.63 2.40
C PRO A 66 41.88 -3.37 2.00
N SER A 67 42.20 -3.67 0.75
CA SER A 67 43.55 -3.37 0.22
C SER A 67 43.75 -1.84 0.17
N ASP A 68 45.03 -1.41 0.16
CA ASP A 68 45.37 0.00 0.03
C ASP A 68 44.74 0.63 -1.25
N GLU A 69 44.63 -0.14 -2.32
CA GLU A 69 43.97 0.27 -3.56
C GLU A 69 42.45 0.48 -3.37
N ALA A 70 41.81 -0.41 -2.61
CA ALA A 70 40.37 -0.26 -2.30
C ALA A 70 40.14 0.98 -1.41
N LEU A 71 41.00 1.24 -0.43
CA LEU A 71 40.95 2.43 0.40
C LEU A 71 41.14 3.71 -0.44
N ALA A 72 42.14 3.72 -1.33
CA ALA A 72 42.38 4.84 -2.22
C ALA A 72 41.19 5.09 -3.18
N MET A 73 40.49 4.04 -3.63
CA MET A 73 39.28 4.15 -4.42
C MET A 73 38.12 4.75 -3.60
N VAL A 74 37.93 4.34 -2.35
CA VAL A 74 36.91 4.92 -1.45
C VAL A 74 37.18 6.39 -1.23
N GLU A 75 38.45 6.77 -0.99
CA GLU A 75 38.82 8.18 -0.84
C GLU A 75 38.54 8.97 -2.11
N THR A 76 38.84 8.42 -3.28
CA THR A 76 38.56 9.05 -4.57
C THR A 76 37.08 9.24 -4.75
N LEU A 77 36.26 8.20 -4.52
CA LEU A 77 34.79 8.24 -4.67
C LEU A 77 34.15 9.22 -3.67
N SER A 78 34.69 9.30 -2.45
CA SER A 78 34.18 10.24 -1.43
C SER A 78 34.40 11.71 -1.80
N ASN A 79 35.36 11.99 -2.68
CA ASN A 79 35.66 13.34 -3.15
C ASN A 79 35.00 13.65 -4.53
N VAL A 80 34.35 12.67 -5.16
CA VAL A 80 33.65 12.88 -6.44
C VAL A 80 32.30 13.57 -6.13
N HIS A 81 32.13 14.76 -6.62
CA HIS A 81 30.82 15.42 -6.62
C HIS A 81 30.02 14.88 -7.81
N ILE A 82 28.99 14.09 -7.50
CA ILE A 82 28.02 13.66 -8.51
C ILE A 82 26.96 14.75 -8.59
N PRO A 83 26.83 15.46 -9.73
CA PRO A 83 25.79 16.45 -9.86
C PRO A 83 24.41 15.82 -9.78
N GLU A 84 23.45 16.52 -9.21
CA GLU A 84 22.06 16.12 -9.22
C GLU A 84 21.56 15.96 -10.67
N ASN A 85 20.64 15.02 -10.87
CA ASN A 85 20.00 14.86 -12.18
C ASN A 85 19.18 16.11 -12.49
N ASN A 86 19.51 16.75 -13.62
CA ASN A 86 18.74 17.87 -14.12
C ASN A 86 17.89 17.39 -15.31
N TYR A 87 16.66 16.98 -15.02
CA TYR A 87 15.75 16.48 -16.05
C TYR A 87 15.35 17.54 -17.07
N ALA A 88 15.32 18.83 -16.68
CA ALA A 88 15.08 19.91 -17.63
C ALA A 88 16.24 20.05 -18.63
N ASP A 89 17.51 19.98 -18.17
CA ASP A 89 18.68 19.98 -19.05
C ASP A 89 18.68 18.72 -19.96
N LEU A 90 18.36 17.55 -19.42
CA LEU A 90 18.26 16.32 -20.19
C LEU A 90 17.17 16.43 -21.26
N SER A 91 16.01 16.96 -20.93
CA SER A 91 14.90 17.15 -21.86
C SER A 91 15.25 18.14 -22.97
N PHE A 92 15.93 19.23 -22.63
CA PHE A 92 16.44 20.16 -23.63
C PHE A 92 17.43 19.47 -24.61
N ARG A 93 18.41 18.75 -24.06
CA ARG A 93 19.46 18.11 -24.89
C ARG A 93 18.97 16.93 -25.72
N LEU A 94 18.01 16.16 -25.21
CA LEU A 94 17.54 14.92 -25.85
C LEU A 94 16.26 15.12 -26.68
N LYS A 95 15.38 16.00 -26.25
CA LYS A 95 14.07 16.22 -26.86
C LYS A 95 13.89 17.65 -27.41
N GLY A 96 14.80 18.59 -27.11
CA GLY A 96 14.69 19.98 -27.53
C GLY A 96 13.60 20.78 -26.82
N ILE A 97 13.18 20.30 -25.61
CA ILE A 97 12.17 20.99 -24.80
C ILE A 97 12.85 22.14 -24.06
N GLU A 98 12.46 23.37 -24.37
CA GLU A 98 12.95 24.58 -23.72
C GLU A 98 11.97 25.03 -22.62
N ASP A 99 12.49 25.72 -21.61
CA ASP A 99 11.69 26.40 -20.57
C ASP A 99 10.70 25.47 -19.84
N VAL A 100 11.20 24.32 -19.35
CA VAL A 100 10.39 23.37 -18.56
C VAL A 100 9.94 24.05 -17.28
N PRO A 101 8.62 24.20 -17.03
CA PRO A 101 8.13 24.68 -15.75
C PRO A 101 8.51 23.74 -14.61
N THR A 102 8.68 24.28 -13.42
CA THR A 102 8.95 23.47 -12.21
C THR A 102 7.69 22.92 -11.59
N THR A 103 6.57 23.62 -11.74
CA THR A 103 5.28 23.29 -11.14
C THR A 103 4.14 23.40 -12.14
N VAL A 104 3.02 22.75 -11.83
CA VAL A 104 1.72 22.95 -12.47
C VAL A 104 0.79 23.63 -11.47
N PRO A 105 -0.25 24.35 -11.95
CA PRO A 105 -1.22 24.95 -11.05
C PRO A 105 -1.94 23.92 -10.20
N ALA A 106 -2.10 24.18 -8.91
CA ALA A 106 -2.91 23.38 -8.01
C ALA A 106 -4.35 23.22 -8.53
N LYS A 107 -4.92 22.06 -8.32
CA LYS A 107 -6.32 21.75 -8.60
C LYS A 107 -7.09 21.71 -7.29
N ASP A 108 -8.26 22.34 -7.25
CA ASP A 108 -9.17 22.32 -6.11
C ASP A 108 -10.10 21.11 -6.24
N TYR A 109 -9.66 19.96 -5.71
CA TYR A 109 -10.41 18.71 -5.79
C TYR A 109 -11.49 18.63 -4.72
N GLN A 110 -12.59 17.97 -5.06
CA GLN A 110 -13.69 17.66 -4.15
C GLN A 110 -14.00 16.16 -4.17
N ILE A 111 -14.50 15.63 -3.05
CA ILE A 111 -14.92 14.23 -2.97
C ILE A 111 -15.93 13.91 -4.09
N GLY A 112 -15.61 12.90 -4.88
CA GLY A 112 -16.38 12.50 -6.06
C GLY A 112 -15.81 13.00 -7.40
N ASP A 113 -14.80 13.87 -7.39
CA ASP A 113 -14.10 14.28 -8.60
C ASP A 113 -13.34 13.09 -9.21
N ARG A 114 -13.08 13.19 -10.51
CA ARG A 114 -12.44 12.15 -11.29
C ARG A 114 -11.20 12.68 -11.96
N GLU A 115 -10.15 11.86 -11.94
CA GLU A 115 -8.89 12.16 -12.59
C GLU A 115 -8.34 10.90 -13.27
N ASP A 116 -7.56 11.08 -14.32
CA ASP A 116 -6.89 10.00 -15.03
C ASP A 116 -5.46 9.85 -14.56
N PHE A 117 -5.10 8.64 -14.15
CA PHE A 117 -3.76 8.31 -13.65
C PHE A 117 -3.05 7.32 -14.56
N TRP A 118 -1.79 7.58 -14.83
CA TRP A 118 -0.90 6.62 -15.46
C TRP A 118 -0.31 5.67 -14.42
N LEU A 119 -0.44 4.39 -14.67
CA LEU A 119 0.08 3.32 -13.82
C LEU A 119 0.96 2.38 -14.64
N SER A 120 1.80 1.60 -13.95
CA SER A 120 2.67 0.60 -14.58
C SER A 120 2.38 -0.79 -14.02
N ASP A 121 2.31 -1.78 -14.90
CA ASP A 121 2.33 -3.19 -14.52
C ASP A 121 3.80 -3.61 -14.31
N SER A 122 4.14 -4.00 -13.09
CA SER A 122 5.51 -4.39 -12.72
C SER A 122 5.99 -5.71 -13.33
N VAL A 123 5.10 -6.47 -13.95
CA VAL A 123 5.43 -7.76 -14.59
C VAL A 123 5.63 -7.60 -16.09
N SER A 124 4.72 -6.90 -16.76
CA SER A 124 4.81 -6.64 -18.21
C SER A 124 5.65 -5.41 -18.55
N GLU A 125 5.92 -4.54 -17.58
CA GLU A 125 6.57 -3.23 -17.74
C GLU A 125 5.77 -2.29 -18.68
N GLU A 126 4.47 -2.56 -18.84
CA GLU A 126 3.59 -1.76 -19.67
C GLU A 126 2.91 -0.68 -18.83
N ASN A 127 2.84 0.53 -19.38
CA ASN A 127 2.08 1.64 -18.80
C ASN A 127 0.64 1.59 -19.30
N PHE A 128 -0.30 1.85 -18.39
CA PHE A 128 -1.71 1.94 -18.70
C PHE A 128 -2.36 3.08 -17.94
N GLN A 129 -3.53 3.51 -18.40
CA GLN A 129 -4.26 4.62 -17.78
C GLN A 129 -5.52 4.10 -17.10
N VAL A 130 -5.83 4.64 -15.93
CA VAL A 130 -7.07 4.41 -15.21
C VAL A 130 -7.73 5.73 -14.86
N THR A 131 -9.06 5.76 -14.89
CA THR A 131 -9.83 6.85 -14.29
C THR A 131 -10.14 6.48 -12.85
N ALA A 132 -9.83 7.35 -11.89
CA ALA A 132 -10.13 7.13 -10.49
C ALA A 132 -10.98 8.28 -9.92
N GLU A 133 -11.77 7.96 -8.91
CA GLU A 133 -12.65 8.90 -8.19
C GLU A 133 -12.06 9.20 -6.82
N LEU A 134 -12.00 10.49 -6.43
CA LEU A 134 -11.58 10.89 -5.10
C LEU A 134 -12.61 10.43 -4.06
N LYS A 135 -12.20 9.53 -3.19
CA LYS A 135 -13.07 8.94 -2.16
C LYS A 135 -12.88 9.55 -0.80
N MET A 136 -11.68 10.03 -0.50
CA MET A 136 -11.37 10.60 0.81
C MET A 136 -10.24 11.63 0.68
N GLU A 137 -10.34 12.68 1.49
CA GLU A 137 -9.35 13.72 1.68
C GLU A 137 -9.06 13.86 3.17
N THR A 138 -7.78 14.00 3.54
CA THR A 138 -7.33 14.29 4.90
C THR A 138 -6.31 15.43 4.86
N GLU A 139 -5.59 15.71 5.93
CA GLU A 139 -4.59 16.79 5.98
C GLU A 139 -3.44 16.59 4.97
N HIS A 140 -3.08 15.30 4.69
CA HIS A 140 -1.91 15.00 3.86
C HIS A 140 -2.22 14.06 2.69
N VAL A 141 -3.47 13.62 2.50
CA VAL A 141 -3.81 12.58 1.52
C VAL A 141 -5.04 12.92 0.70
N PHE A 142 -4.91 12.76 -0.61
CA PHE A 142 -6.00 12.50 -1.53
C PHE A 142 -6.04 11.00 -1.84
N PHE A 143 -7.11 10.31 -1.44
CA PHE A 143 -7.29 8.88 -1.69
C PHE A 143 -8.24 8.63 -2.85
N TRP A 144 -7.67 8.13 -3.93
CA TRP A 144 -8.35 7.86 -5.20
C TRP A 144 -8.62 6.37 -5.36
N VAL A 145 -9.77 6.01 -5.93
CA VAL A 145 -10.14 4.62 -6.22
C VAL A 145 -10.50 4.49 -7.69
N GLU A 146 -9.83 3.57 -8.38
CA GLU A 146 -10.09 3.24 -9.78
C GLU A 146 -11.56 2.91 -10.01
N GLU A 147 -12.17 3.42 -11.07
CA GLU A 147 -13.55 3.10 -11.44
C GLU A 147 -13.73 1.59 -11.65
N GLY A 148 -14.81 1.06 -11.09
CA GLY A 148 -15.10 -0.37 -11.15
C GLY A 148 -14.33 -1.23 -10.14
N VAL A 149 -13.46 -0.65 -9.31
CA VAL A 149 -12.92 -1.32 -8.13
C VAL A 149 -13.93 -1.18 -6.98
N SER A 150 -14.25 -2.32 -6.36
CA SER A 150 -15.15 -2.34 -5.20
C SER A 150 -14.33 -2.28 -3.91
N VAL A 151 -14.50 -1.21 -3.17
CA VAL A 151 -13.95 -1.01 -1.84
C VAL A 151 -15.02 -0.35 -0.98
N SER A 152 -15.19 -0.76 0.26
CA SER A 152 -16.15 -0.15 1.18
C SER A 152 -15.60 1.13 1.78
N ASN A 153 -16.47 2.06 2.18
CA ASN A 153 -16.04 3.29 2.85
C ASN A 153 -15.25 2.99 4.13
N ALA A 154 -15.60 1.95 4.88
CA ALA A 154 -14.88 1.55 6.09
C ALA A 154 -13.45 1.06 5.79
N GLU A 155 -13.23 0.39 4.66
CA GLU A 155 -11.89 0.00 4.21
C GLU A 155 -11.08 1.22 3.78
N VAL A 156 -11.70 2.16 3.04
CA VAL A 156 -11.05 3.43 2.66
C VAL A 156 -10.63 4.21 3.91
N GLU A 157 -11.55 4.41 4.87
CA GLU A 157 -11.26 5.08 6.14
C GLU A 157 -10.10 4.40 6.89
N THR A 158 -10.10 3.08 6.95
CA THR A 158 -9.03 2.32 7.63
C THR A 158 -7.69 2.53 6.95
N LEU A 159 -7.61 2.44 5.62
CA LEU A 159 -6.36 2.62 4.86
C LEU A 159 -5.82 4.03 5.03
N VAL A 160 -6.68 5.03 4.88
CA VAL A 160 -6.28 6.45 4.93
C VAL A 160 -5.83 6.84 6.33
N TYR A 161 -6.56 6.46 7.39
CA TYR A 161 -6.15 6.80 8.76
C TYR A 161 -4.89 6.05 9.21
N VAL A 162 -4.67 4.81 8.77
CA VAL A 162 -3.40 4.13 9.02
C VAL A 162 -2.25 4.84 8.33
N PHE A 163 -2.46 5.33 7.11
CA PHE A 163 -1.45 6.12 6.42
C PHE A 163 -1.20 7.45 7.16
N GLU A 164 -2.24 8.21 7.42
CA GLU A 164 -2.19 9.54 8.04
C GLU A 164 -1.55 9.52 9.44
N ASP A 165 -2.01 8.60 10.29
CA ASP A 165 -1.65 8.59 11.70
C ASP A 165 -0.36 7.82 12.01
N GLN A 166 0.04 6.88 11.15
CA GLN A 166 1.15 5.96 11.43
C GLN A 166 2.23 5.99 10.36
N ILE A 167 1.87 5.78 9.08
CA ILE A 167 2.85 5.61 8.01
C ILE A 167 3.51 6.95 7.69
N TYR A 168 2.74 7.97 7.43
CA TYR A 168 3.23 9.28 7.05
C TYR A 168 4.18 9.90 8.10
N PRO A 169 3.81 10.04 9.39
CA PRO A 169 4.70 10.60 10.39
C PRO A 169 5.95 9.74 10.63
N THR A 170 5.81 8.41 10.55
CA THR A 170 6.96 7.50 10.70
C THR A 170 7.95 7.68 9.56
N ASN A 171 7.47 7.74 8.31
CA ASN A 171 8.32 7.93 7.14
C ASN A 171 9.02 9.29 7.18
N ARG A 172 8.31 10.35 7.53
CA ARG A 172 8.91 11.69 7.67
C ARG A 172 9.96 11.75 8.76
N ALA A 173 9.74 11.09 9.88
CA ALA A 173 10.72 11.04 10.97
C ALA A 173 12.00 10.29 10.57
N PHE A 174 11.90 9.28 9.71
CA PHE A 174 13.01 8.43 9.33
C PHE A 174 13.74 8.91 8.06
N PHE A 175 13.00 9.30 7.02
CA PHE A 175 13.54 9.64 5.70
C PHE A 175 13.62 11.16 5.45
N GLY A 176 12.98 11.97 6.28
CA GLY A 176 12.80 13.39 6.05
C GLY A 176 11.50 13.70 5.31
N SER A 177 11.32 14.98 4.95
CA SER A 177 10.13 15.44 4.24
C SER A 177 10.24 15.19 2.75
N GLU A 178 9.11 14.89 2.14
CA GLU A 178 8.87 15.04 0.71
C GLU A 178 9.04 16.50 0.26
N TRP A 179 9.14 16.71 -1.05
CA TRP A 179 9.04 18.05 -1.59
C TRP A 179 7.59 18.55 -1.46
N ASN A 180 7.40 19.56 -0.62
CA ASN A 180 6.10 20.12 -0.30
C ASN A 180 6.14 21.64 -0.60
N PRO A 181 5.16 22.17 -1.33
CA PRO A 181 3.88 21.56 -1.77
C PRO A 181 3.96 20.70 -3.05
N GLY A 182 5.12 20.36 -3.56
CA GLY A 182 5.25 19.44 -4.69
C GLY A 182 5.16 20.12 -6.06
N VAL A 183 5.07 19.29 -7.12
CA VAL A 183 5.00 19.74 -8.50
C VAL A 183 3.66 20.40 -8.84
N ASP A 184 2.61 20.03 -8.17
CA ASP A 184 1.24 20.50 -8.35
C ASP A 184 0.84 21.64 -7.39
N GLU A 185 1.81 22.16 -6.63
CA GLU A 185 1.59 23.25 -5.64
C GLU A 185 0.51 22.87 -4.59
N ASP A 186 0.30 21.57 -4.34
CA ASP A 186 -0.61 21.00 -3.34
C ASP A 186 0.17 20.20 -2.29
N GLU A 187 -0.28 20.23 -1.04
CA GLU A 187 0.42 19.56 0.08
C GLU A 187 0.03 18.07 0.22
N HIS A 188 -1.00 17.62 -0.49
CA HIS A 188 -1.50 16.27 -0.38
C HIS A 188 -0.67 15.27 -1.20
N ILE A 189 -0.53 14.07 -0.65
CA ILE A 189 0.01 12.90 -1.34
C ILE A 189 -1.15 12.17 -2.00
N TYR A 190 -1.00 11.83 -3.27
CA TYR A 190 -2.00 11.08 -4.01
C TYR A 190 -1.81 9.58 -3.80
N LEU A 191 -2.76 8.94 -3.13
CA LEU A 191 -2.83 7.49 -2.99
C LEU A 191 -3.87 6.94 -3.97
N VAL A 192 -3.42 6.20 -4.98
CA VAL A 192 -4.31 5.62 -5.99
C VAL A 192 -4.49 4.12 -5.73
N TYR A 193 -5.71 3.73 -5.36
CA TYR A 193 -6.09 2.34 -5.15
C TYR A 193 -6.63 1.75 -6.45
N ALA A 194 -5.82 0.94 -7.11
CA ALA A 194 -6.09 0.44 -8.44
C ALA A 194 -5.70 -1.03 -8.60
N ARG A 195 -6.11 -1.64 -9.73
CA ARG A 195 -5.73 -2.99 -10.15
C ARG A 195 -4.70 -2.95 -11.26
N GLY A 196 -4.13 -4.10 -11.57
CA GLY A 196 -3.24 -4.25 -12.73
C GLY A 196 -1.78 -3.87 -12.47
N LEU A 197 -1.38 -3.67 -11.21
CA LEU A 197 -0.01 -3.29 -10.85
C LEU A 197 1.00 -4.46 -10.95
N GLY A 198 0.51 -5.67 -11.26
CA GLY A 198 1.30 -6.91 -11.27
C GLY A 198 1.10 -7.76 -10.03
N GLY A 199 1.23 -9.08 -10.17
CA GLY A 199 0.91 -10.04 -9.11
C GLY A 199 1.85 -10.06 -7.91
N ASN A 200 3.01 -9.40 -8.01
CA ASN A 200 4.08 -9.40 -7.00
C ASN A 200 4.22 -8.05 -6.28
N VAL A 201 3.34 -7.09 -6.54
CA VAL A 201 3.44 -5.72 -6.05
C VAL A 201 2.21 -5.37 -5.24
N ALA A 202 2.42 -4.94 -4.00
CA ALA A 202 1.36 -4.39 -3.16
C ALA A 202 1.14 -2.89 -3.42
N GLY A 203 2.13 -2.21 -3.95
CA GLY A 203 2.11 -0.80 -4.31
C GLY A 203 3.51 -0.33 -4.72
N TYR A 204 3.61 0.82 -5.36
CA TYR A 204 4.87 1.44 -5.75
C TYR A 204 4.77 2.97 -5.66
N PHE A 205 5.91 3.61 -5.67
CA PHE A 205 6.09 5.04 -5.88
C PHE A 205 6.95 5.24 -7.13
N SER A 206 6.56 6.20 -7.95
CA SER A 206 7.33 6.59 -9.14
C SER A 206 7.92 7.98 -8.94
N ALA A 207 9.25 8.06 -8.93
CA ALA A 207 9.93 9.35 -8.78
C ALA A 207 9.68 10.31 -9.95
N ILE A 208 9.31 9.81 -11.13
CA ILE A 208 9.00 10.65 -12.30
C ILE A 208 7.75 11.49 -12.06
N ASP A 209 6.83 11.03 -11.21
CA ASP A 209 5.59 11.73 -10.90
C ASP A 209 5.83 13.00 -10.06
N SER A 210 7.05 13.15 -9.49
CA SER A 210 7.47 14.37 -8.80
C SER A 210 7.92 15.50 -9.74
N TYR A 211 7.91 15.27 -11.06
CA TYR A 211 8.34 16.25 -12.05
C TYR A 211 7.19 16.71 -12.92
N HIS A 212 7.36 17.90 -13.51
CA HIS A 212 6.38 18.45 -14.44
C HIS A 212 6.02 17.44 -15.54
N PRO A 213 4.72 17.24 -15.88
CA PRO A 213 4.25 16.22 -16.84
C PRO A 213 4.95 16.24 -18.20
N ILE A 214 5.40 17.42 -18.65
CA ILE A 214 6.15 17.55 -19.91
C ILE A 214 7.46 16.74 -19.91
N LEU A 215 7.98 16.37 -18.76
CA LEU A 215 9.18 15.54 -18.61
C LEU A 215 8.88 14.04 -18.64
N GLN A 216 7.61 13.69 -18.51
CA GLN A 216 7.15 12.29 -18.44
C GLN A 216 6.85 11.70 -19.82
N GLU A 217 6.63 12.55 -20.83
CA GLU A 217 6.43 12.18 -22.24
C GLU A 217 7.81 11.98 -22.94
#